data_316ec204ad0a252f4a13dfaf3edc6475
#
_entry.id   316ec204ad0a252f4a13dfaf3edc6475
#
_cell.length_a   1.000
_cell.length_b   1.000
_cell.length_c   1.000
_cell.angle_alpha   90.00
_cell.angle_beta   90.00
_cell.angle_gamma   90.00
#
_symmetry.space_group_name_H-M   'P 1'
#
loop_
_entity.id
_entity.type
_entity.pdbx_description
1 polymer ?
#
loop_
_entity_poly.entity_id
_entity_poly.type
_entity_poly.pdbx_seq_one_letter_code
_entity_poly.pdbx_strand_id
1 'polypeptide(L)'
;GAYDFITQHRIMKIVCMNNTETNRVFGGAAQTPTCLLLMERSPSRKSCELYDADRDEYIAYTLRPKYPIPVFGVSIVNRFVDAVNTYGAIPVKKTNMPGKNVNLSETKGDKFKYANIKTARLDGVKPKLHINYSDSPLGFNGETKLVLPHKMYGFPFLDSKGEYGISNRDNYVIDDYNEEELCIIKEFLSTKTALYIYEATRYRMKYLEKYAFLFLPDVTNIAGLVAKRPITDETIASYFGLDAFDSIHIERLHKKTYDFEYSGL
;
A
#
# COMPACT_ATOMS: atom_id res chain seq x y z
N GLY A 1 -11.16 -19.97 -5.62
CA GLY A 1 -10.26 -19.80 -4.48
C GLY A 1 -11.01 -19.73 -3.15
N ALA A 2 -10.32 -19.39 -2.06
CA ALA A 2 -10.95 -19.31 -0.72
C ALA A 2 -12.15 -18.36 -0.67
N TYR A 3 -12.09 -17.25 -1.40
CA TYR A 3 -13.20 -16.30 -1.50
C TYR A 3 -14.48 -16.97 -1.98
N ASP A 4 -14.43 -17.68 -3.10
CA ASP A 4 -15.61 -18.33 -3.69
C ASP A 4 -16.20 -19.39 -2.77
N PHE A 5 -15.34 -20.14 -2.07
CA PHE A 5 -15.77 -21.13 -1.08
C PHE A 5 -16.44 -20.48 0.13
N ILE A 6 -15.80 -19.46 0.72
CA ILE A 6 -16.30 -18.80 1.92
C ILE A 6 -17.61 -18.04 1.61
N THR A 7 -17.71 -17.43 0.44
CA THR A 7 -18.88 -16.65 0.04
C THR A 7 -20.02 -17.46 -0.58
N GLN A 8 -19.97 -18.80 -0.55
CA GLN A 8 -21.12 -19.65 -0.92
C GLN A 8 -22.27 -19.50 0.07
N HIS A 9 -21.97 -19.19 1.33
CA HIS A 9 -22.94 -18.96 2.37
C HIS A 9 -22.93 -17.51 2.82
N ARG A 10 -24.00 -17.11 3.51
CA ARG A 10 -24.09 -15.77 4.06
C ARG A 10 -23.10 -15.60 5.20
N ILE A 11 -22.14 -14.69 5.03
CA ILE A 11 -21.31 -14.21 6.12
C ILE A 11 -22.04 -13.08 6.80
N MET A 12 -22.29 -13.22 8.09
CA MET A 12 -22.97 -12.22 8.90
C MET A 12 -21.99 -11.25 9.53
N LYS A 13 -20.98 -11.80 10.22
CA LYS A 13 -19.98 -11.00 10.95
C LYS A 13 -18.59 -11.51 10.73
N ILE A 14 -17.64 -10.58 10.70
CA ILE A 14 -16.19 -10.87 10.64
C ILE A 14 -15.50 -10.07 11.74
N VAL A 15 -14.60 -10.72 12.46
CA VAL A 15 -13.63 -10.09 13.37
C VAL A 15 -12.24 -10.46 12.87
N CYS A 16 -11.46 -9.48 12.44
CA CYS A 16 -10.07 -9.68 12.06
C CYS A 16 -9.16 -9.40 13.25
N MET A 17 -8.15 -10.24 13.44
CA MET A 17 -7.12 -10.10 14.46
C MET A 17 -5.78 -9.86 13.77
N ASN A 18 -5.07 -8.83 14.17
CA ASN A 18 -3.70 -8.62 13.76
C ASN A 18 -2.79 -9.72 14.35
N ASN A 19 -1.52 -9.70 13.95
CA ASN A 19 -0.57 -10.72 14.39
C ASN A 19 -0.38 -10.78 15.91
N THR A 20 -0.37 -9.63 16.59
CA THR A 20 -0.18 -9.55 18.05
C THR A 20 -1.39 -10.13 18.77
N GLU A 21 -2.59 -9.80 18.33
CA GLU A 21 -3.85 -10.33 18.88
C GLU A 21 -3.97 -11.83 18.64
N THR A 22 -3.66 -12.27 17.41
CA THR A 22 -3.62 -13.70 17.08
C THR A 22 -2.65 -14.45 17.99
N ASN A 23 -1.44 -13.95 18.16
CA ASN A 23 -0.44 -14.55 19.05
C ASN A 23 -0.94 -14.64 20.49
N ARG A 24 -1.59 -13.60 21.01
CA ARG A 24 -2.15 -13.60 22.37
C ARG A 24 -3.23 -14.66 22.51
N VAL A 25 -4.16 -14.75 21.55
CA VAL A 25 -5.28 -15.73 21.58
C VAL A 25 -4.78 -17.17 21.50
N PHE A 26 -3.75 -17.42 20.68
CA PHE A 26 -3.21 -18.77 20.46
C PHE A 26 -1.95 -19.08 21.30
N GLY A 27 -1.69 -18.34 22.38
CA GLY A 27 -0.60 -18.61 23.31
C GLY A 27 0.80 -18.58 22.67
N GLY A 28 1.01 -17.76 21.65
CA GLY A 28 2.29 -17.66 20.93
C GLY A 28 2.45 -18.66 19.77
N ALA A 29 1.51 -19.57 19.58
CA ALA A 29 1.62 -20.63 18.57
C ALA A 29 1.29 -20.18 17.13
N ALA A 30 0.62 -19.04 16.95
CA ALA A 30 0.22 -18.52 15.64
C ALA A 30 0.87 -17.16 15.36
N GLN A 31 1.46 -17.02 14.15
CA GLN A 31 2.18 -15.80 13.76
C GLN A 31 1.56 -15.09 12.54
N THR A 32 0.37 -15.49 12.14
CA THR A 32 -0.34 -14.88 11.00
C THR A 32 -1.62 -14.23 11.46
N PRO A 33 -2.02 -13.09 10.89
CA PRO A 33 -3.34 -12.55 11.11
C PRO A 33 -4.42 -13.61 10.84
N THR A 34 -5.43 -13.65 11.69
CA THR A 34 -6.56 -14.58 11.58
C THR A 34 -7.87 -13.83 11.59
N CYS A 35 -8.95 -14.49 11.20
CA CYS A 35 -10.29 -13.93 11.34
C CYS A 35 -11.27 -14.96 11.90
N LEU A 36 -12.25 -14.47 12.62
CA LEU A 36 -13.42 -15.20 13.07
C LEU A 36 -14.59 -14.85 12.17
N LEU A 37 -15.31 -15.86 11.71
CA LEU A 37 -16.47 -15.70 10.81
C LEU A 37 -17.71 -16.24 11.51
N LEU A 38 -18.77 -15.43 11.57
CA LEU A 38 -20.11 -15.91 11.85
C LEU A 38 -20.84 -16.08 10.53
N MET A 39 -21.23 -17.31 10.24
CA MET A 39 -21.85 -17.69 8.96
C MET A 39 -23.21 -18.32 9.19
N GLU A 40 -24.12 -18.07 8.26
CA GLU A 40 -25.44 -18.69 8.20
C GLU A 40 -25.54 -19.55 6.94
N ARG A 41 -26.15 -20.74 7.05
CA ARG A 41 -26.42 -21.61 5.91
C ARG A 41 -27.61 -21.10 5.09
N SER A 42 -27.43 -19.97 4.46
CA SER A 42 -28.39 -19.30 3.58
C SER A 42 -27.64 -18.74 2.35
N PRO A 43 -28.36 -18.33 1.29
CA PRO A 43 -27.75 -17.74 0.11
C PRO A 43 -26.83 -16.57 0.46
N SER A 44 -25.69 -16.53 -0.21
CA SER A 44 -24.68 -15.48 -0.01
C SER A 44 -25.26 -14.08 -0.21
N ARG A 45 -24.91 -13.19 0.71
CA ARG A 45 -24.99 -11.73 0.51
C ARG A 45 -23.55 -11.22 0.56
N LYS A 46 -23.17 -10.35 -0.37
CA LYS A 46 -21.82 -9.78 -0.41
C LYS A 46 -21.55 -8.82 0.76
N SER A 47 -22.59 -8.31 1.41
CA SER A 47 -22.47 -7.43 2.58
C SER A 47 -22.46 -8.25 3.87
N CYS A 48 -21.57 -7.87 4.80
CA CYS A 48 -21.48 -8.40 6.15
C CYS A 48 -21.19 -7.25 7.12
N GLU A 49 -21.17 -7.54 8.41
CA GLU A 49 -20.68 -6.63 9.43
C GLU A 49 -19.23 -6.99 9.75
N LEU A 50 -18.33 -6.05 9.56
CA LEU A 50 -16.91 -6.19 9.90
C LEU A 50 -16.63 -5.38 11.16
N TYR A 51 -16.02 -6.02 12.16
CA TYR A 51 -15.60 -5.35 13.38
C TYR A 51 -14.45 -4.40 13.10
N ASP A 52 -14.64 -3.13 13.43
CA ASP A 52 -13.62 -2.08 13.36
C ASP A 52 -12.96 -1.95 14.74
N ALA A 53 -11.71 -2.42 14.83
CA ALA A 53 -10.96 -2.41 16.09
C ALA A 53 -10.64 -0.99 16.60
N ASP A 54 -10.61 0.02 15.73
CA ASP A 54 -10.36 1.40 16.14
C ASP A 54 -11.60 2.04 16.76
N ARG A 55 -12.79 1.71 16.23
CA ARG A 55 -14.07 2.29 16.68
C ARG A 55 -14.81 1.42 17.70
N ASP A 56 -14.32 0.19 17.95
CA ASP A 56 -14.96 -0.81 18.82
C ASP A 56 -16.43 -1.10 18.44
N GLU A 57 -16.70 -1.13 17.12
CA GLU A 57 -18.06 -1.35 16.61
C GLU A 57 -18.05 -2.20 15.33
N TYR A 58 -19.23 -2.74 14.99
CA TYR A 58 -19.43 -3.43 13.73
C TYR A 58 -19.91 -2.46 12.64
N ILE A 59 -19.20 -2.42 11.53
CA ILE A 59 -19.47 -1.54 10.38
C ILE A 59 -19.86 -2.40 9.19
N ALA A 60 -20.85 -1.96 8.40
CA ALA A 60 -21.21 -2.60 7.16
C ALA A 60 -20.02 -2.63 6.19
N TYR A 61 -19.73 -3.80 5.66
CA TYR A 61 -18.61 -4.03 4.74
C TYR A 61 -19.03 -4.92 3.57
N THR A 62 -18.59 -4.56 2.37
CA THR A 62 -18.85 -5.36 1.17
C THR A 62 -17.65 -6.21 0.82
N LEU A 63 -17.81 -7.55 0.89
CA LEU A 63 -16.77 -8.49 0.49
C LEU A 63 -16.54 -8.44 -1.02
N ARG A 64 -15.28 -8.33 -1.43
CA ARG A 64 -14.86 -8.25 -2.82
C ARG A 64 -13.77 -9.27 -3.14
N PRO A 65 -13.82 -9.92 -4.31
CA PRO A 65 -12.75 -10.80 -4.76
C PRO A 65 -11.42 -10.07 -4.82
N LYS A 66 -10.35 -10.68 -4.33
CA LYS A 66 -8.98 -10.15 -4.31
C LYS A 66 -8.72 -8.98 -3.37
N TYR A 67 -9.72 -8.39 -2.73
CA TYR A 67 -9.51 -7.35 -1.73
C TYR A 67 -9.16 -8.00 -0.38
N PRO A 68 -8.11 -7.57 0.29
CA PRO A 68 -7.87 -7.91 1.69
C PRO A 68 -9.05 -7.44 2.57
N ILE A 69 -9.30 -8.15 3.65
CA ILE A 69 -10.27 -7.70 4.65
C ILE A 69 -9.51 -6.79 5.62
N PRO A 70 -9.95 -5.53 5.84
CA PRO A 70 -9.32 -4.64 6.79
C PRO A 70 -9.31 -5.23 8.21
N VAL A 71 -8.21 -5.05 8.92
CA VAL A 71 -8.06 -5.49 10.32
C VAL A 71 -8.56 -4.41 11.29
N PHE A 72 -8.52 -3.16 10.88
CA PHE A 72 -9.01 -1.96 11.58
C PHE A 72 -9.34 -0.87 10.55
N GLY A 73 -9.88 0.28 10.99
CA GLY A 73 -10.14 1.44 10.13
C GLY A 73 -11.15 1.20 9.03
N VAL A 74 -12.14 0.36 9.29
CA VAL A 74 -13.15 -0.06 8.28
C VAL A 74 -13.90 1.15 7.72
N SER A 75 -14.22 2.13 8.56
CA SER A 75 -14.90 3.36 8.15
C SER A 75 -14.09 4.16 7.14
N ILE A 76 -12.79 4.32 7.40
CA ILE A 76 -11.84 5.03 6.52
C ILE A 76 -11.68 4.25 5.22
N VAL A 77 -11.40 2.95 5.31
CA VAL A 77 -11.22 2.09 4.13
C VAL A 77 -12.46 2.09 3.23
N ASN A 78 -13.67 2.07 3.79
CA ASN A 78 -14.90 2.15 2.99
C ASN A 78 -14.98 3.44 2.16
N ARG A 79 -14.66 4.61 2.73
CA ARG A 79 -14.63 5.90 2.01
C ARG A 79 -13.64 5.88 0.85
N PHE A 80 -12.47 5.28 1.06
CA PHE A 80 -11.47 5.14 0.01
C PHE A 80 -11.90 4.16 -1.08
N VAL A 81 -12.58 3.09 -0.70
CA VAL A 81 -13.17 2.15 -1.67
C VAL A 81 -14.25 2.83 -2.52
N ASP A 82 -15.06 3.69 -1.94
CA ASP A 82 -16.07 4.46 -2.70
C ASP A 82 -15.41 5.41 -3.70
N ALA A 83 -14.30 6.04 -3.31
CA ALA A 83 -13.50 6.83 -4.23
C ALA A 83 -12.85 5.97 -5.34
N VAL A 84 -12.33 4.78 -5.00
CA VAL A 84 -11.81 3.84 -6.02
C VAL A 84 -12.90 3.43 -7.00
N ASN A 85 -14.11 3.20 -6.55
CA ASN A 85 -15.26 2.87 -7.44
C ASN A 85 -15.57 4.03 -8.42
N THR A 86 -15.27 5.27 -8.02
CA THR A 86 -15.57 6.47 -8.83
C THR A 86 -14.41 6.85 -9.74
N TYR A 87 -13.18 6.80 -9.23
CA TYR A 87 -11.99 7.38 -9.88
C TYR A 87 -10.99 6.33 -10.38
N GLY A 88 -11.23 5.04 -10.09
CA GLY A 88 -10.26 3.98 -10.34
C GLY A 88 -9.23 3.84 -9.21
N ALA A 89 -8.49 2.74 -9.22
CA ALA A 89 -7.35 2.52 -8.32
C ALA A 89 -6.05 2.89 -9.01
N ILE A 90 -5.04 3.31 -8.26
CA ILE A 90 -3.69 3.55 -8.79
C ILE A 90 -3.15 2.24 -9.36
N PRO A 91 -2.83 2.16 -10.67
CA PRO A 91 -2.24 0.98 -11.28
C PRO A 91 -0.80 0.80 -10.80
N VAL A 92 -0.49 -0.42 -10.33
CA VAL A 92 0.82 -0.73 -9.78
C VAL A 92 1.37 -2.00 -10.40
N LYS A 93 2.59 -1.94 -10.90
CA LYS A 93 3.33 -3.07 -11.45
C LYS A 93 4.27 -3.63 -10.39
N LYS A 94 4.22 -4.94 -10.15
CA LYS A 94 5.20 -5.62 -9.29
C LYS A 94 6.43 -5.95 -10.11
N THR A 95 7.61 -5.67 -9.56
CA THR A 95 8.87 -5.96 -10.23
C THR A 95 9.25 -7.44 -10.15
N ASN A 96 10.16 -7.87 -11.01
CA ASN A 96 10.70 -9.21 -11.07
C ASN A 96 12.21 -9.20 -10.83
N MET A 97 12.77 -10.39 -10.56
CA MET A 97 14.23 -10.56 -10.60
C MET A 97 14.72 -10.42 -12.04
N PRO A 98 15.93 -9.88 -12.23
CA PRO A 98 16.58 -9.89 -13.55
C PRO A 98 16.70 -11.30 -14.11
N GLY A 99 16.75 -11.39 -15.44
CA GLY A 99 16.97 -12.64 -16.14
C GLY A 99 18.33 -13.27 -15.76
N LYS A 100 18.45 -14.59 -15.92
CA LYS A 100 19.67 -15.36 -15.58
C LYS A 100 20.94 -14.89 -16.33
N ASN A 101 20.77 -14.24 -17.45
CA ASN A 101 21.89 -13.78 -18.32
C ASN A 101 22.38 -12.37 -17.94
N VAL A 102 21.83 -11.74 -16.93
CA VAL A 102 22.25 -10.40 -16.47
C VAL A 102 23.20 -10.57 -15.29
N ASN A 103 24.35 -9.94 -15.39
CA ASN A 103 25.31 -9.87 -14.30
C ASN A 103 25.12 -8.58 -13.51
N LEU A 104 25.17 -8.69 -12.19
CA LEU A 104 25.04 -7.57 -11.25
C LEU A 104 26.32 -7.36 -10.46
N SER A 105 26.61 -6.09 -10.14
CA SER A 105 27.73 -5.68 -9.29
C SER A 105 27.26 -4.62 -8.29
N GLU A 106 27.80 -4.65 -7.08
CA GLU A 106 27.55 -3.59 -6.08
C GLU A 106 28.35 -2.31 -6.40
N THR A 107 29.33 -2.38 -7.31
CA THR A 107 30.16 -1.24 -7.71
C THR A 107 30.01 -0.95 -9.20
N LYS A 108 30.01 0.36 -9.55
CA LYS A 108 30.03 0.82 -10.93
C LYS A 108 31.41 0.54 -11.55
N GLY A 109 31.42 0.11 -12.81
CA GLY A 109 32.65 -0.14 -13.56
C GLY A 109 32.36 -0.17 -15.07
N ASP A 110 33.42 -0.36 -15.89
CA ASP A 110 33.30 -0.32 -17.35
C ASP A 110 32.29 -1.34 -17.90
N LYS A 111 32.19 -2.50 -17.28
CA LYS A 111 31.25 -3.54 -17.63
C LYS A 111 29.87 -3.29 -17.00
N PHE A 112 29.81 -2.69 -15.81
CA PHE A 112 28.58 -2.50 -15.02
C PHE A 112 28.19 -1.03 -15.02
N LYS A 113 27.54 -0.58 -16.09
CA LYS A 113 27.25 0.84 -16.35
C LYS A 113 25.87 1.28 -15.90
N TYR A 114 24.90 0.37 -15.90
CA TYR A 114 23.48 0.68 -15.69
C TYR A 114 23.14 0.61 -14.21
N ALA A 115 22.77 1.76 -13.64
CA ALA A 115 22.35 1.85 -12.25
C ALA A 115 20.94 1.27 -12.07
N ASN A 116 20.72 0.54 -10.98
CA ASN A 116 19.44 -0.10 -10.70
C ASN A 116 19.09 0.04 -9.22
N ILE A 117 17.81 0.29 -8.94
CA ILE A 117 17.28 0.23 -7.59
C ILE A 117 17.13 -1.25 -7.19
N LYS A 118 17.90 -1.67 -6.19
CA LYS A 118 17.78 -2.98 -5.57
C LYS A 118 16.66 -2.98 -4.53
N THR A 119 16.64 -1.98 -3.67
CA THR A 119 15.60 -1.72 -2.67
C THR A 119 15.80 -0.32 -2.09
N ALA A 120 14.88 0.10 -1.22
CA ALA A 120 15.09 1.27 -0.40
C ALA A 120 14.93 0.89 1.09
N ARG A 121 15.52 1.68 1.99
CA ARG A 121 15.37 1.55 3.43
C ARG A 121 15.33 2.92 4.07
N LEU A 122 14.92 2.97 5.34
CA LEU A 122 15.13 4.16 6.16
C LEU A 122 16.53 4.12 6.78
N ASP A 123 17.20 5.25 6.75
CA ASP A 123 18.41 5.54 7.51
C ASP A 123 18.02 6.56 8.60
N GLY A 124 17.72 6.05 9.79
CA GLY A 124 16.92 6.80 10.76
C GLY A 124 15.49 7.00 10.24
N VAL A 125 15.11 8.24 9.95
CA VAL A 125 13.81 8.61 9.36
C VAL A 125 13.90 8.97 7.87
N LYS A 126 15.10 8.98 7.30
CA LYS A 126 15.35 9.38 5.90
C LYS A 126 15.33 8.20 4.94
N PRO A 127 14.63 8.31 3.81
CA PRO A 127 14.72 7.31 2.75
C PRO A 127 16.14 7.22 2.17
N LYS A 128 16.63 6.00 1.97
CA LYS A 128 17.92 5.72 1.34
C LYS A 128 17.77 4.61 0.30
N LEU A 129 18.18 4.91 -0.92
CA LEU A 129 18.23 3.90 -1.98
C LEU A 129 19.43 2.99 -1.82
N HIS A 130 19.22 1.71 -2.05
CA HIS A 130 20.26 0.73 -2.29
C HIS A 130 20.33 0.47 -3.79
N ILE A 131 21.45 0.82 -4.37
CA ILE A 131 21.72 0.76 -5.80
C ILE A 131 22.74 -0.34 -6.06
N ASN A 132 22.58 -1.06 -7.15
CA ASN A 132 23.58 -1.89 -7.78
C ASN A 132 23.67 -1.58 -9.28
N TYR A 133 24.57 -2.21 -9.97
CA TYR A 133 24.82 -1.94 -11.38
C TYR A 133 24.76 -3.22 -12.20
N SER A 134 24.28 -3.13 -13.42
CA SER A 134 24.19 -4.25 -14.36
C SER A 134 25.03 -4.02 -15.61
N ASP A 135 25.36 -5.11 -16.32
CA ASP A 135 26.06 -5.10 -17.59
C ASP A 135 25.14 -4.77 -18.78
N SER A 136 23.84 -4.79 -18.56
CA SER A 136 22.81 -4.43 -19.54
C SER A 136 21.65 -3.68 -18.86
N PRO A 137 20.87 -2.86 -19.61
CA PRO A 137 19.71 -2.17 -19.07
C PRO A 137 18.71 -3.17 -18.51
N LEU A 138 18.18 -2.89 -17.30
CA LEU A 138 17.08 -3.66 -16.71
C LEU A 138 15.73 -3.02 -17.03
N GLY A 139 14.66 -3.73 -16.71
CA GLY A 139 13.30 -3.20 -16.85
C GLY A 139 13.15 -1.85 -16.14
N PHE A 140 12.37 -0.97 -16.73
CA PHE A 140 12.13 0.40 -16.29
C PHE A 140 13.31 1.37 -16.39
N ASN A 141 14.45 0.97 -16.96
CA ASN A 141 15.55 1.89 -17.27
C ASN A 141 15.14 2.82 -18.40
N GLY A 142 15.37 4.12 -18.25
CA GLY A 142 14.95 5.15 -19.21
C GLY A 142 13.50 5.62 -19.06
N GLU A 143 12.74 5.08 -18.10
CA GLU A 143 11.33 5.41 -17.88
C GLU A 143 11.16 6.29 -16.63
N THR A 144 10.43 7.40 -16.77
CA THR A 144 9.98 8.21 -15.60
C THR A 144 8.99 7.38 -14.77
N LYS A 145 9.21 7.29 -13.48
CA LYS A 145 8.41 6.38 -12.62
C LYS A 145 8.47 6.72 -11.15
N LEU A 146 7.48 6.23 -10.40
CA LEU A 146 7.56 6.08 -8.95
C LEU A 146 7.95 4.66 -8.58
N VAL A 147 8.87 4.52 -7.64
CA VAL A 147 9.29 3.22 -7.09
C VAL A 147 8.97 3.17 -5.61
N LEU A 148 8.23 2.14 -5.21
CA LEU A 148 7.87 1.88 -3.82
C LEU A 148 8.51 0.57 -3.36
N PRO A 149 9.33 0.59 -2.31
CA PRO A 149 9.94 -0.63 -1.80
C PRO A 149 8.93 -1.47 -1.02
N HIS A 150 8.92 -2.76 -1.28
CA HIS A 150 8.04 -3.72 -0.63
C HIS A 150 8.24 -3.79 0.90
N LYS A 151 9.47 -3.57 1.40
CA LYS A 151 9.81 -3.71 2.83
C LYS A 151 9.61 -2.45 3.66
N MET A 152 9.38 -1.30 3.05
CA MET A 152 9.43 0.00 3.71
C MET A 152 8.09 0.73 3.66
N TYR A 153 7.00 -0.02 3.73
CA TYR A 153 5.64 0.54 3.71
C TYR A 153 5.42 1.62 2.64
N GLY A 154 6.21 1.49 1.56
CA GLY A 154 5.90 2.19 0.35
C GLY A 154 6.23 3.67 0.32
N PHE A 155 7.25 4.18 1.03
CA PHE A 155 7.62 5.56 0.73
C PHE A 155 7.99 5.68 -0.76
N PRO A 156 7.39 6.62 -1.50
CA PRO A 156 7.55 6.71 -2.94
C PRO A 156 8.84 7.44 -3.31
N PHE A 157 9.66 6.84 -4.19
CA PHE A 157 10.81 7.49 -4.82
C PHE A 157 10.47 7.83 -6.26
N LEU A 158 10.55 9.12 -6.63
CA LEU A 158 10.35 9.58 -8.00
C LEU A 158 11.68 9.56 -8.77
N ASP A 159 11.77 8.71 -9.78
CA ASP A 159 12.84 8.69 -10.78
C ASP A 159 12.39 9.50 -12.00
N SER A 160 12.46 10.81 -11.92
CA SER A 160 11.97 11.73 -12.98
C SER A 160 12.77 11.64 -14.27
N LYS A 161 14.03 11.23 -14.19
CA LYS A 161 14.92 11.13 -15.36
C LYS A 161 15.05 9.72 -15.93
N GLY A 162 14.44 8.72 -15.28
CA GLY A 162 14.57 7.32 -15.69
C GLY A 162 16.00 6.78 -15.51
N GLU A 163 16.75 7.29 -14.52
CA GLU A 163 18.15 6.94 -14.33
C GLU A 163 18.37 5.50 -13.88
N TYR A 164 17.34 4.87 -13.32
CA TYR A 164 17.45 3.56 -12.67
C TYR A 164 16.61 2.50 -13.35
N GLY A 165 17.20 1.34 -13.60
CA GLY A 165 16.46 0.10 -13.76
C GLY A 165 16.06 -0.48 -12.40
N ILE A 166 15.38 -1.63 -12.39
CA ILE A 166 15.00 -2.34 -11.15
C ILE A 166 15.63 -3.73 -11.13
N SER A 167 16.43 -4.01 -10.12
CA SER A 167 17.20 -5.26 -10.01
C SER A 167 16.63 -6.25 -8.99
N ASN A 168 15.46 -6.00 -8.41
CA ASN A 168 14.87 -6.87 -7.41
C ASN A 168 13.34 -6.93 -7.57
N ARG A 169 12.76 -8.08 -7.24
CA ARG A 169 11.31 -8.32 -7.21
C ARG A 169 10.58 -7.64 -6.04
N ASP A 170 11.33 -7.09 -5.09
CA ASP A 170 10.80 -6.50 -3.86
C ASP A 170 10.49 -5.00 -4.00
N ASN A 171 10.05 -4.59 -5.19
CA ASN A 171 9.60 -3.23 -5.45
C ASN A 171 8.26 -3.24 -6.20
N TYR A 172 7.59 -2.10 -6.15
CA TYR A 172 6.44 -1.76 -6.97
C TYR A 172 6.78 -0.53 -7.81
N VAL A 173 6.25 -0.45 -9.02
CA VAL A 173 6.46 0.65 -9.95
C VAL A 173 5.12 1.19 -10.43
N ILE A 174 5.03 2.52 -10.49
CA ILE A 174 3.95 3.27 -11.11
C ILE A 174 4.60 4.11 -12.22
N ASP A 175 4.26 3.84 -13.48
CA ASP A 175 4.91 4.40 -14.69
C ASP A 175 3.91 4.77 -15.80
N ASP A 176 2.61 4.54 -15.59
CA ASP A 176 1.57 4.81 -16.59
C ASP A 176 1.09 6.29 -16.58
N TYR A 177 1.92 7.24 -16.06
CA TYR A 177 1.59 8.63 -15.83
C TYR A 177 2.71 9.57 -16.29
N ASN A 178 2.37 10.83 -16.60
CA ASN A 178 3.38 11.86 -16.80
C ASN A 178 4.03 12.29 -15.44
N GLU A 179 5.09 13.09 -15.50
CA GLU A 179 5.87 13.47 -14.32
C GLU A 179 5.04 14.28 -13.31
N GLU A 180 4.15 15.16 -13.78
CA GLU A 180 3.27 15.95 -12.90
C GLU A 180 2.28 15.05 -12.15
N GLU A 181 1.65 14.12 -12.85
CA GLU A 181 0.76 13.12 -12.25
C GLU A 181 1.50 12.23 -11.26
N LEU A 182 2.73 11.82 -11.57
CA LEU A 182 3.58 11.05 -10.64
C LEU A 182 3.92 11.86 -9.39
N CYS A 183 4.13 13.18 -9.50
CA CYS A 183 4.29 14.06 -8.34
C CYS A 183 3.04 14.09 -7.46
N ILE A 184 1.84 14.19 -8.06
CA ILE A 184 0.56 14.15 -7.35
C ILE A 184 0.39 12.82 -6.59
N ILE A 185 0.66 11.71 -7.28
CA ILE A 185 0.61 10.37 -6.67
C ILE A 185 1.65 10.24 -5.54
N LYS A 186 2.86 10.77 -5.74
CA LYS A 186 3.91 10.79 -4.72
C LYS A 186 3.46 11.55 -3.47
N GLU A 187 2.90 12.74 -3.62
CA GLU A 187 2.36 13.53 -2.50
C GLU A 187 1.36 12.70 -1.71
N PHE A 188 0.36 12.12 -2.38
CA PHE A 188 -0.67 11.29 -1.76
C PHE A 188 -0.08 10.06 -1.04
N LEU A 189 0.76 9.29 -1.72
CA LEU A 189 1.36 8.07 -1.16
C LEU A 189 2.37 8.35 -0.03
N SER A 190 2.79 9.61 0.15
CA SER A 190 3.66 10.06 1.24
C SER A 190 2.90 10.44 2.50
N THR A 191 1.55 10.45 2.47
CA THR A 191 0.73 10.82 3.62
C THR A 191 0.61 9.70 4.66
N LYS A 192 0.34 10.06 5.90
CA LYS A 192 0.03 9.11 6.98
C LYS A 192 -1.26 8.35 6.70
N THR A 193 -2.22 8.99 6.03
CA THR A 193 -3.47 8.36 5.62
C THR A 193 -3.25 7.20 4.64
N ALA A 194 -2.43 7.38 3.60
CA ALA A 194 -2.09 6.28 2.69
C ALA A 194 -1.40 5.13 3.43
N LEU A 195 -0.47 5.46 4.33
CA LEU A 195 0.24 4.49 5.15
C LEU A 195 -0.72 3.74 6.10
N TYR A 196 -1.71 4.44 6.68
CA TYR A 196 -2.75 3.85 7.51
C TYR A 196 -3.56 2.79 6.72
N ILE A 197 -3.92 3.08 5.47
CA ILE A 197 -4.62 2.13 4.62
C ILE A 197 -3.76 0.90 4.31
N TYR A 198 -2.46 1.08 4.06
CA TYR A 198 -1.54 -0.04 3.92
C TYR A 198 -1.51 -0.93 5.15
N GLU A 199 -1.45 -0.33 6.35
CA GLU A 199 -1.45 -1.08 7.61
C GLU A 199 -2.79 -1.76 7.88
N ALA A 200 -3.90 -1.07 7.66
CA ALA A 200 -5.25 -1.61 7.86
C ALA A 200 -5.54 -2.82 6.97
N THR A 201 -4.99 -2.86 5.77
CA THR A 201 -5.25 -3.90 4.77
C THR A 201 -4.13 -4.93 4.63
N ARG A 202 -3.14 -4.87 5.52
CA ARG A 202 -1.99 -5.76 5.52
C ARG A 202 -2.33 -7.12 6.12
N TYR A 203 -2.05 -8.18 5.39
CA TYR A 203 -2.22 -9.56 5.87
C TYR A 203 -0.90 -10.29 6.13
N ARG A 204 0.27 -9.67 5.84
CA ARG A 204 1.60 -10.20 6.17
C ARG A 204 2.41 -9.21 7.00
N MET A 205 3.31 -9.74 7.82
CA MET A 205 4.18 -8.90 8.63
C MET A 205 5.17 -8.10 7.79
N LYS A 206 5.27 -6.79 8.03
CA LYS A 206 6.35 -5.89 7.56
C LYS A 206 6.48 -5.70 6.04
N TYR A 207 5.50 -6.12 5.23
CA TYR A 207 5.58 -5.97 3.78
C TYR A 207 4.36 -5.21 3.24
N LEU A 208 4.63 -4.28 2.33
CA LEU A 208 3.59 -3.70 1.49
C LEU A 208 3.11 -4.76 0.50
N GLU A 209 1.81 -4.98 0.43
CA GLU A 209 1.22 -5.97 -0.47
C GLU A 209 0.56 -5.29 -1.66
N LYS A 210 0.70 -5.89 -2.85
CA LYS A 210 0.10 -5.35 -4.09
C LYS A 210 -1.40 -5.07 -3.93
N TYR A 211 -2.11 -5.91 -3.20
CA TYR A 211 -3.55 -5.77 -3.04
C TYR A 211 -3.98 -4.58 -2.16
N ALA A 212 -3.08 -3.99 -1.37
CA ALA A 212 -3.36 -2.77 -0.62
C ALA A 212 -3.62 -1.57 -1.56
N PHE A 213 -3.02 -1.55 -2.74
CA PHE A 213 -3.26 -0.51 -3.74
C PHE A 213 -4.67 -0.52 -4.32
N LEU A 214 -5.43 -1.63 -4.19
CA LEU A 214 -6.83 -1.68 -4.58
C LEU A 214 -7.73 -0.75 -3.73
N PHE A 215 -7.24 -0.28 -2.59
CA PHE A 215 -7.92 0.65 -1.70
C PHE A 215 -7.50 2.10 -1.90
N LEU A 216 -6.52 2.37 -2.77
CA LEU A 216 -6.02 3.72 -3.02
C LEU A 216 -6.56 4.24 -4.35
N PRO A 217 -7.41 5.29 -4.31
CA PRO A 217 -7.96 5.86 -5.53
C PRO A 217 -6.87 6.53 -6.36
N ASP A 218 -7.09 6.57 -7.66
CA ASP A 218 -6.28 7.39 -8.55
C ASP A 218 -6.59 8.87 -8.30
N VAL A 219 -5.75 9.47 -7.47
CA VAL A 219 -5.91 10.86 -7.01
C VAL A 219 -5.71 11.88 -8.14
N THR A 220 -5.09 11.51 -9.25
CA THR A 220 -4.96 12.39 -10.42
C THR A 220 -6.32 12.70 -11.05
N ASN A 221 -7.28 11.79 -10.88
CA ASN A 221 -8.66 11.95 -11.34
C ASN A 221 -9.56 12.71 -10.34
N ILE A 222 -9.03 13.08 -9.16
CA ILE A 222 -9.80 13.77 -8.11
C ILE A 222 -9.51 15.27 -8.18
N ALA A 223 -10.22 15.98 -9.05
CA ALA A 223 -10.01 17.43 -9.26
C ALA A 223 -10.03 18.26 -7.96
N GLY A 224 -10.88 17.88 -6.99
CA GLY A 224 -10.97 18.56 -5.69
C GLY A 224 -9.72 18.38 -4.79
N LEU A 225 -8.94 17.32 -4.95
CA LEU A 225 -7.64 17.14 -4.29
C LEU A 225 -6.52 17.81 -5.09
N VAL A 226 -6.51 17.63 -6.41
CA VAL A 226 -5.51 18.23 -7.30
C VAL A 226 -5.50 19.76 -7.17
N ALA A 227 -6.66 20.40 -7.06
CA ALA A 227 -6.79 21.84 -6.87
C ALA A 227 -6.25 22.35 -5.51
N LYS A 228 -6.05 21.47 -4.54
CA LYS A 228 -5.58 21.80 -3.18
C LYS A 228 -4.15 21.35 -2.90
N ARG A 229 -3.34 21.17 -3.92
CA ARG A 229 -1.93 20.76 -3.74
C ARG A 229 -1.14 21.74 -2.87
N PRO A 230 -0.18 21.27 -2.06
CA PRO A 230 0.24 19.88 -1.93
C PRO A 230 -0.82 19.00 -1.24
N ILE A 231 -0.88 17.72 -1.63
CA ILE A 231 -1.79 16.75 -0.99
C ILE A 231 -1.22 16.38 0.37
N THR A 232 -1.93 16.78 1.42
CA THR A 232 -1.58 16.51 2.82
C THR A 232 -2.66 15.70 3.52
N ASP A 233 -2.39 15.22 4.73
CA ASP A 233 -3.39 14.50 5.54
C ASP A 233 -4.62 15.37 5.82
N GLU A 234 -4.45 16.70 6.00
CA GLU A 234 -5.53 17.65 6.22
C GLU A 234 -6.40 17.81 4.97
N THR A 235 -5.79 17.92 3.78
CA THR A 235 -6.54 18.03 2.51
C THR A 235 -7.30 16.73 2.23
N ILE A 236 -6.71 15.58 2.54
CA ILE A 236 -7.35 14.27 2.44
C ILE A 236 -8.52 14.17 3.43
N ALA A 237 -8.29 14.48 4.69
CA ALA A 237 -9.32 14.42 5.73
C ALA A 237 -10.52 15.30 5.36
N SER A 238 -10.26 16.53 4.92
CA SER A 238 -11.30 17.46 4.46
C SER A 238 -12.09 16.93 3.26
N TYR A 239 -11.40 16.33 2.26
CA TYR A 239 -12.05 15.83 1.05
C TYR A 239 -12.89 14.59 1.32
N PHE A 240 -12.34 13.62 2.06
CA PHE A 240 -13.02 12.36 2.36
C PHE A 240 -13.95 12.45 3.57
N GLY A 241 -14.05 13.61 4.22
CA GLY A 241 -14.88 13.81 5.41
C GLY A 241 -14.43 12.95 6.59
N LEU A 242 -13.11 12.75 6.76
CA LEU A 242 -12.58 12.06 7.93
C LEU A 242 -12.79 12.95 9.16
N ASP A 243 -13.29 12.36 10.24
CA ASP A 243 -13.53 13.09 11.49
C ASP A 243 -12.28 13.19 12.37
N ALA A 244 -12.39 13.87 13.50
CA ALA A 244 -11.28 14.02 14.44
C ALA A 244 -10.83 12.68 15.03
N PHE A 245 -11.75 11.72 15.16
CA PHE A 245 -11.45 10.38 15.65
C PHE A 245 -10.62 9.61 14.63
N ASP A 246 -11.00 9.63 13.35
CA ASP A 246 -10.24 9.04 12.23
C ASP A 246 -8.82 9.62 12.19
N SER A 247 -8.69 10.95 12.29
CA SER A 247 -7.41 11.66 12.28
C SER A 247 -6.49 11.27 13.45
N ILE A 248 -7.05 11.10 14.65
CA ILE A 248 -6.30 10.64 15.83
C ILE A 248 -5.75 9.23 15.62
N HIS A 249 -6.53 8.32 15.04
CA HIS A 249 -6.10 6.96 14.78
C HIS A 249 -5.03 6.87 13.70
N ILE A 250 -5.17 7.64 12.62
CA ILE A 250 -4.14 7.79 11.59
C ILE A 250 -2.83 8.29 12.22
N GLU A 251 -2.89 9.33 13.04
CA GLU A 251 -1.70 9.91 13.68
C GLU A 251 -1.04 8.95 14.68
N ARG A 252 -1.81 8.22 15.48
CA ARG A 252 -1.28 7.26 16.44
C ARG A 252 -0.49 6.13 15.81
N LEU A 253 -0.94 5.63 14.66
CA LEU A 253 -0.29 4.51 14.00
C LEU A 253 1.14 4.88 13.56
N HIS A 254 1.41 6.14 13.25
CA HIS A 254 2.62 6.57 12.55
C HIS A 254 3.59 7.42 13.36
N LYS A 255 3.38 7.59 14.65
CA LYS A 255 4.32 8.33 15.54
C LYS A 255 5.77 7.85 15.50
N LYS A 256 6.07 6.69 14.85
CA LYS A 256 7.39 6.06 14.96
C LYS A 256 8.06 5.75 13.63
N THR A 257 7.44 6.02 12.45
CA THR A 257 7.87 5.30 11.25
C THR A 257 8.51 6.13 10.15
N TYR A 258 8.07 7.34 9.86
CA TYR A 258 8.59 8.12 8.73
C TYR A 258 8.62 9.60 9.03
N ASP A 259 9.67 10.26 8.54
CA ASP A 259 9.68 11.70 8.37
C ASP A 259 9.24 12.01 6.93
N PHE A 260 7.97 12.34 6.77
CA PHE A 260 7.38 12.59 5.45
C PHE A 260 7.86 13.91 4.81
N GLU A 261 8.47 14.80 5.56
CA GLU A 261 9.06 16.04 5.02
C GLU A 261 10.21 15.76 4.05
N TYR A 262 10.78 14.56 4.12
CA TYR A 262 11.88 14.12 3.24
C TYR A 262 11.46 13.24 2.06
N SER A 263 10.19 13.20 1.71
CA SER A 263 9.74 12.53 0.48
C SER A 263 10.21 13.25 -0.80
N GLY A 264 11.09 14.21 -0.69
CA GLY A 264 11.72 15.02 -1.75
C GLY A 264 13.08 14.53 -2.20
N LEU A 265 13.32 13.21 -2.30
CA LEU A 265 14.43 12.69 -3.09
C LEU A 265 14.07 12.65 -4.55
#